data_d7c99375c2a63e0df224c1f33e9fcbb3
#
_entry.id   d7c99375c2a63e0df224c1f33e9fcbb3
#
_cell.length_a   1.000
_cell.length_b   1.000
_cell.length_c   1.000
_cell.angle_alpha   90.00
_cell.angle_beta   90.00
_cell.angle_gamma   90.00
#
_symmetry.space_group_name_H-M   'P 1'
#
loop_
_entity.id
_entity.type
_entity.pdbx_description
1 polymer ?
#
loop_
_entity_poly.entity_id
_entity_poly.type
_entity_poly.pdbx_seq_one_letter_code
_entity_poly.pdbx_strand_id
1 'polypeptide(L)'
;METPSETSFPKGNFSSENPQVGGLTQSSTISNGYHEPFVVEPIASSHTHTIILLHGRGSNGPKFVLFPSTKWIFPTAKKRRAVLFKRMPINQWFDIYDINNQTYREHLQVDGLQETTAYLHGLIEQEIKNGIPVERIVVGGLSQGCAASLYAMLCYNKRLGGYVGMCGWLPFAKYMEDCLEASQNKDDTEDDDIFGGSDDEESTTFEKEEELDDTQATVAKNPITEAIGFLKDNISFPRSPKKEKIDVLETPMFLGHGVLDEKVLFRLGEQARDVLKGLGCRITWKAYDDLGHWYKIPDEIDHIRDFISDSLELEATS
;
A
#
# COMPACT_ATOMS: atom_id res chain seq x y z
N MET A 1 0.74 2.99 -42.92
CA MET A 1 1.52 3.15 -41.66
C MET A 1 1.24 4.56 -41.17
N GLU A 2 0.18 4.69 -40.41
CA GLU A 2 -0.25 5.98 -39.85
C GLU A 2 0.25 6.08 -38.42
N THR A 3 0.90 7.20 -38.11
CA THR A 3 1.37 7.54 -36.78
C THR A 3 0.18 7.93 -35.89
N PRO A 4 0.09 7.48 -34.63
CA PRO A 4 -0.97 7.93 -33.74
C PRO A 4 -0.78 9.40 -33.37
N SER A 5 -1.85 10.19 -33.51
CA SER A 5 -1.95 11.60 -33.18
C SER A 5 -1.77 11.85 -31.68
N GLU A 6 -0.99 12.87 -31.37
CA GLU A 6 -0.87 13.46 -30.03
C GLU A 6 -2.23 13.96 -29.55
N THR A 7 -2.78 13.34 -28.51
CA THR A 7 -3.92 13.88 -27.79
C THR A 7 -3.45 14.99 -26.86
N SER A 8 -3.76 16.24 -27.25
CA SER A 8 -3.53 17.44 -26.48
C SER A 8 -4.39 17.45 -25.21
N PHE A 9 -3.75 17.70 -24.08
CA PHE A 9 -4.42 17.96 -22.80
C PHE A 9 -5.23 19.27 -22.88
N PRO A 10 -6.44 19.32 -22.30
CA PRO A 10 -7.19 20.57 -22.23
C PRO A 10 -6.47 21.56 -21.31
N LYS A 11 -6.09 22.71 -21.85
CA LYS A 11 -5.61 23.87 -21.08
C LYS A 11 -6.80 24.53 -20.41
N GLY A 12 -7.06 24.17 -19.15
CA GLY A 12 -7.99 24.92 -18.31
C GLY A 12 -7.35 26.25 -17.90
N ASN A 13 -7.93 27.37 -18.34
CA ASN A 13 -7.62 28.69 -17.82
C ASN A 13 -8.16 28.81 -16.39
N PHE A 14 -7.28 28.77 -15.42
CA PHE A 14 -7.58 29.17 -14.06
C PHE A 14 -6.86 30.48 -13.75
N SER A 15 -7.66 31.49 -13.43
CA SER A 15 -7.21 32.80 -12.92
C SER A 15 -6.41 32.59 -11.63
N SER A 16 -5.22 33.19 -11.61
CA SER A 16 -4.30 33.21 -10.47
C SER A 16 -4.78 34.17 -9.39
N GLU A 17 -5.43 33.69 -8.35
CA GLU A 17 -5.41 34.34 -7.05
C GLU A 17 -4.60 33.49 -6.10
N ASN A 18 -3.40 34.00 -5.76
CA ASN A 18 -2.46 33.40 -4.83
C ASN A 18 -2.90 33.70 -3.39
N PRO A 19 -3.21 32.70 -2.56
CA PRO A 19 -3.24 32.93 -1.12
C PRO A 19 -1.78 33.07 -0.63
N GLN A 20 -1.52 34.08 0.20
CA GLN A 20 -0.22 34.38 0.76
C GLN A 20 0.33 33.18 1.54
N VAL A 21 1.49 32.70 1.10
CA VAL A 21 2.23 31.60 1.72
C VAL A 21 2.90 32.13 3.01
N GLY A 22 2.43 31.67 4.16
CA GLY A 22 3.09 31.85 5.45
C GLY A 22 4.47 31.21 5.48
N GLY A 23 5.37 31.80 6.25
CA GLY A 23 6.82 31.64 6.26
C GLY A 23 7.38 30.21 6.24
N LEU A 24 8.43 30.09 5.45
CA LEU A 24 9.32 28.92 5.36
C LEU A 24 10.08 28.70 6.68
N THR A 25 9.72 27.70 7.45
CA THR A 25 10.58 27.18 8.52
C THR A 25 11.46 26.06 7.93
N GLN A 26 12.77 26.27 7.94
CA GLN A 26 13.75 25.23 7.59
C GLN A 26 13.68 24.10 8.61
N SER A 27 13.16 22.95 8.19
CA SER A 27 13.21 21.69 8.91
C SER A 27 14.35 20.83 8.38
N SER A 28 15.12 20.25 9.30
CA SER A 28 16.27 19.39 9.06
C SER A 28 15.97 18.26 8.09
N THR A 29 16.71 18.22 7.00
CA THR A 29 16.71 17.35 5.83
C THR A 29 16.58 15.86 6.14
N ILE A 30 15.47 15.25 5.71
CA ILE A 30 15.41 13.81 5.36
C ILE A 30 15.97 13.71 3.93
N SER A 31 17.27 13.86 3.74
CA SER A 31 17.85 13.90 2.40
C SER A 31 18.43 12.55 1.96
N ASN A 32 17.57 11.56 1.74
CA ASN A 32 17.93 10.37 0.95
C ASN A 32 17.71 10.59 -0.56
N GLY A 33 17.94 11.83 -1.05
CA GLY A 33 17.75 12.19 -2.46
C GLY A 33 16.32 12.41 -2.91
N TYR A 34 15.36 12.53 -1.98
CA TYR A 34 14.02 13.03 -2.25
C TYR A 34 13.99 14.55 -2.22
N HIS A 35 13.11 15.16 -3.03
CA HIS A 35 12.81 16.59 -2.91
C HIS A 35 12.05 16.85 -1.63
N GLU A 36 12.14 18.09 -1.12
CA GLU A 36 11.28 18.50 -0.03
C GLU A 36 9.80 18.32 -0.43
N PRO A 37 8.97 17.72 0.45
CA PRO A 37 7.56 17.57 0.17
C PRO A 37 6.85 18.93 0.09
N PHE A 38 5.84 19.04 -0.75
CA PHE A 38 4.92 20.15 -0.66
C PHE A 38 4.05 19.96 0.59
N VAL A 39 4.03 20.96 1.46
CA VAL A 39 3.29 20.90 2.73
C VAL A 39 2.24 21.99 2.76
N VAL A 40 1.03 21.63 3.17
CA VAL A 40 -0.03 22.56 3.52
C VAL A 40 -0.24 22.48 5.02
N GLU A 41 0.12 23.55 5.70
CA GLU A 41 -0.04 23.65 7.15
C GLU A 41 -1.53 23.78 7.53
N PRO A 42 -1.92 23.36 8.73
CA PRO A 42 -3.28 23.52 9.23
C PRO A 42 -3.75 24.99 9.18
N ILE A 43 -4.97 25.23 8.77
CA ILE A 43 -5.58 26.57 8.80
C ILE A 43 -5.97 26.94 10.24
N ALA A 44 -6.40 25.95 11.02
CA ALA A 44 -6.67 26.14 12.44
C ALA A 44 -5.39 26.26 13.26
N SER A 45 -5.48 26.88 14.43
CA SER A 45 -4.34 27.12 15.33
C SER A 45 -3.72 25.84 15.93
N SER A 46 -4.38 24.69 15.82
CA SER A 46 -3.90 23.41 16.34
C SER A 46 -3.69 22.39 15.20
N HIS A 47 -2.47 21.84 15.12
CA HIS A 47 -2.16 20.69 14.28
C HIS A 47 -2.53 19.42 15.05
N THR A 48 -3.58 18.73 14.63
CA THR A 48 -4.08 17.53 15.32
C THR A 48 -3.99 16.26 14.50
N HIS A 49 -3.94 16.37 13.17
CA HIS A 49 -3.91 15.24 12.24
C HIS A 49 -2.97 15.51 11.07
N THR A 50 -2.42 14.45 10.50
CA THR A 50 -1.58 14.54 9.29
C THR A 50 -2.07 13.59 8.22
N ILE A 51 -2.13 14.07 6.97
CA ILE A 51 -2.42 13.24 5.79
C ILE A 51 -1.24 13.31 4.83
N ILE A 52 -0.70 12.14 4.45
CA ILE A 52 0.46 12.00 3.55
C ILE A 52 -0.01 11.29 2.28
N LEU A 53 -0.02 11.99 1.14
CA LEU A 53 -0.48 11.44 -0.13
C LEU A 53 0.61 11.43 -1.20
N LEU A 54 0.87 10.26 -1.77
CA LEU A 54 1.83 10.03 -2.83
C LEU A 54 1.18 10.21 -4.21
N HIS A 55 1.84 10.98 -5.08
CA HIS A 55 1.34 11.24 -6.45
C HIS A 55 1.50 10.05 -7.40
N GLY A 56 0.76 10.05 -8.50
CA GLY A 56 0.93 9.11 -9.61
C GLY A 56 2.25 9.31 -10.36
N ARG A 57 2.68 8.29 -11.12
CA ARG A 57 3.92 8.33 -11.88
C ARG A 57 3.99 9.51 -12.84
N GLY A 58 5.13 10.21 -12.85
CA GLY A 58 5.37 11.38 -13.70
C GLY A 58 4.72 12.67 -13.23
N SER A 59 4.03 12.68 -12.09
CA SER A 59 3.37 13.84 -11.50
C SER A 59 4.21 14.49 -10.38
N ASN A 60 3.64 15.46 -9.71
CA ASN A 60 4.15 16.13 -8.52
C ASN A 60 2.97 16.40 -7.57
N GLY A 61 3.22 16.92 -6.38
CA GLY A 61 2.26 17.07 -5.29
C GLY A 61 0.93 17.74 -5.69
N PRO A 62 -0.12 17.59 -4.91
CA PRO A 62 -1.53 17.74 -5.27
C PRO A 62 -2.26 18.97 -4.70
N LYS A 63 -3.61 18.91 -4.83
CA LYS A 63 -4.51 20.05 -4.63
C LYS A 63 -5.72 19.69 -3.74
N PHE A 64 -5.53 19.03 -2.59
CA PHE A 64 -6.63 18.72 -1.68
C PHE A 64 -6.37 19.32 -0.29
N VAL A 65 -7.19 20.25 0.16
CA VAL A 65 -7.21 20.76 1.54
C VAL A 65 -8.65 20.77 2.01
N LEU A 66 -9.04 19.81 2.85
CA LEU A 66 -10.42 19.61 3.28
C LEU A 66 -10.65 19.77 4.79
N PHE A 67 -9.59 19.70 5.63
CA PHE A 67 -9.74 19.71 7.08
C PHE A 67 -8.87 20.80 7.73
N PRO A 68 -9.46 21.76 8.46
CA PRO A 68 -8.73 22.92 8.98
C PRO A 68 -7.61 22.61 9.97
N SER A 69 -7.74 21.54 10.76
CA SER A 69 -6.75 21.12 11.78
C SER A 69 -5.76 20.09 11.26
N THR A 70 -5.77 19.82 9.95
CA THR A 70 -4.98 18.77 9.33
C THR A 70 -3.84 19.35 8.52
N LYS A 71 -2.64 18.85 8.77
CA LYS A 71 -1.47 19.06 7.93
C LYS A 71 -1.49 18.10 6.76
N TRP A 72 -1.26 18.62 5.57
CA TRP A 72 -1.15 17.81 4.37
C TRP A 72 0.27 17.78 3.87
N ILE A 73 0.79 16.59 3.63
CA ILE A 73 2.15 16.36 3.13
C ILE A 73 2.04 15.64 1.79
N PHE A 74 2.61 16.25 0.77
CA PHE A 74 2.61 15.74 -0.60
C PHE A 74 4.06 15.53 -1.05
N PRO A 75 4.62 14.36 -0.80
CA PRO A 75 5.98 14.06 -1.20
C PRO A 75 6.11 13.99 -2.73
N THR A 76 7.30 14.27 -3.24
CA THR A 76 7.64 14.12 -4.65
C THR A 76 8.64 12.98 -4.83
N ALA A 77 8.30 12.02 -5.71
CA ALA A 77 9.14 10.89 -6.01
C ALA A 77 10.48 11.32 -6.66
N LYS A 78 11.52 10.53 -6.41
CA LYS A 78 12.81 10.72 -7.10
C LYS A 78 12.68 10.56 -8.61
N LYS A 79 13.51 11.24 -9.37
CA LYS A 79 13.71 10.94 -10.79
C LYS A 79 14.47 9.63 -10.93
N ARG A 80 13.82 8.63 -11.53
CA ARG A 80 14.40 7.32 -11.84
C ARG A 80 14.31 7.06 -13.33
N ARG A 81 15.27 6.29 -13.87
CA ARG A 81 15.24 5.84 -15.28
C ARG A 81 14.14 4.79 -15.44
N ALA A 82 13.01 5.19 -16.03
CA ALA A 82 11.85 4.32 -16.21
C ALA A 82 12.07 3.37 -17.40
N VAL A 83 12.12 2.07 -17.13
CA VAL A 83 12.33 1.04 -18.17
C VAL A 83 11.20 1.07 -19.20
N LEU A 84 9.95 1.22 -18.76
CA LEU A 84 8.78 1.36 -19.63
C LEU A 84 8.89 2.54 -20.62
N PHE A 85 9.58 3.60 -20.24
CA PHE A 85 9.80 4.81 -21.06
C PHE A 85 11.23 4.89 -21.62
N LYS A 86 11.78 3.79 -22.12
CA LYS A 86 13.12 3.72 -22.73
C LYS A 86 14.21 4.36 -21.85
N ARG A 87 14.12 4.16 -20.54
CA ARG A 87 15.03 4.69 -19.52
C ARG A 87 15.05 6.23 -19.41
N MET A 88 13.98 6.91 -19.84
CA MET A 88 13.83 8.34 -19.58
C MET A 88 13.72 8.60 -18.07
N PRO A 89 14.38 9.68 -17.56
CA PRO A 89 14.26 10.04 -16.15
C PRO A 89 12.90 10.71 -15.88
N ILE A 90 12.05 10.04 -15.11
CA ILE A 90 10.76 10.55 -14.66
C ILE A 90 10.62 10.40 -13.14
N ASN A 91 9.75 11.20 -12.53
CA ASN A 91 9.40 11.02 -11.14
C ASN A 91 8.58 9.73 -10.99
N GLN A 92 9.15 8.75 -10.29
CA GLN A 92 8.46 7.49 -10.00
C GLN A 92 8.92 6.89 -8.66
N TRP A 93 8.01 6.25 -7.95
CA TRP A 93 8.28 5.67 -6.64
C TRP A 93 9.12 4.41 -6.74
N PHE A 94 8.85 3.59 -7.74
CA PHE A 94 9.63 2.40 -8.10
C PHE A 94 9.60 2.20 -9.61
N ASP A 95 10.52 1.42 -10.17
CA ASP A 95 10.49 1.08 -11.59
C ASP A 95 9.59 -0.14 -11.83
N ILE A 96 8.88 -0.16 -12.95
CA ILE A 96 8.02 -1.28 -13.35
C ILE A 96 8.04 -1.40 -14.88
N TYR A 97 8.16 -2.64 -15.36
CA TYR A 97 8.19 -2.91 -16.79
C TYR A 97 6.81 -2.89 -17.43
N ASP A 98 5.84 -3.56 -16.78
CA ASP A 98 4.44 -3.64 -17.23
C ASP A 98 3.51 -3.63 -16.01
N ILE A 99 2.59 -2.67 -15.97
CA ILE A 99 1.64 -2.56 -14.87
C ILE A 99 0.63 -3.71 -14.90
N ASN A 100 0.24 -4.16 -16.10
CA ASN A 100 -0.80 -5.16 -16.29
C ASN A 100 -0.27 -6.59 -16.24
N ASN A 101 1.06 -6.77 -16.30
CA ASN A 101 1.78 -8.02 -16.06
C ASN A 101 2.90 -7.80 -15.04
N GLN A 102 2.51 -7.66 -13.77
CA GLN A 102 3.39 -7.22 -12.68
C GLN A 102 4.47 -8.23 -12.32
N THR A 103 4.25 -9.53 -12.60
CA THR A 103 5.24 -10.59 -12.35
C THR A 103 6.37 -10.58 -13.38
N TYR A 104 6.14 -9.97 -14.56
CA TYR A 104 7.18 -9.87 -15.56
C TYR A 104 8.22 -8.82 -15.17
N ARG A 105 9.46 -9.25 -14.94
CA ARG A 105 10.59 -8.44 -14.49
C ARG A 105 10.31 -7.70 -13.17
N GLU A 106 9.59 -8.32 -12.28
CA GLU A 106 9.15 -7.77 -10.98
C GLU A 106 10.30 -7.29 -10.09
N HIS A 107 11.51 -7.87 -10.22
CA HIS A 107 12.71 -7.43 -9.50
C HIS A 107 13.03 -5.94 -9.66
N LEU A 108 12.57 -5.31 -10.77
CA LEU A 108 12.75 -3.87 -11.01
C LEU A 108 12.02 -3.01 -9.96
N GLN A 109 11.02 -3.54 -9.30
CA GLN A 109 10.22 -2.81 -8.32
C GLN A 109 10.92 -2.71 -6.96
N VAL A 110 11.75 -3.71 -6.61
CA VAL A 110 12.26 -3.95 -5.25
C VAL A 110 13.01 -2.75 -4.68
N ASP A 111 14.05 -2.28 -5.36
CA ASP A 111 14.88 -1.16 -4.86
C ASP A 111 14.05 0.10 -4.63
N GLY A 112 13.15 0.40 -5.57
CA GLY A 112 12.29 1.57 -5.47
C GLY A 112 11.27 1.45 -4.34
N LEU A 113 10.68 0.27 -4.14
CA LEU A 113 9.77 -0.01 -3.03
C LEU A 113 10.49 0.07 -1.69
N GLN A 114 11.71 -0.48 -1.58
CA GLN A 114 12.53 -0.37 -0.37
C GLN A 114 12.78 1.09 0.01
N GLU A 115 13.28 1.90 -0.94
CA GLU A 115 13.57 3.31 -0.69
C GLU A 115 12.31 4.11 -0.36
N THR A 116 11.21 3.87 -1.07
CA THR A 116 9.94 4.58 -0.84
C THR A 116 9.31 4.19 0.49
N THR A 117 9.40 2.91 0.88
CA THR A 117 8.94 2.43 2.19
C THR A 117 9.71 3.12 3.32
N ALA A 118 11.05 3.13 3.24
CA ALA A 118 11.89 3.82 4.23
C ALA A 118 11.56 5.32 4.32
N TYR A 119 11.35 5.97 3.18
CA TYR A 119 11.01 7.38 3.12
C TYR A 119 9.64 7.69 3.74
N LEU A 120 8.59 6.94 3.37
CA LEU A 120 7.25 7.12 3.93
C LEU A 120 7.22 6.85 5.43
N HIS A 121 7.89 5.79 5.90
CA HIS A 121 8.03 5.52 7.33
C HIS A 121 8.74 6.67 8.05
N GLY A 122 9.79 7.25 7.42
CA GLY A 122 10.47 8.43 7.95
C GLY A 122 9.56 9.65 8.12
N LEU A 123 8.65 9.90 7.17
CA LEU A 123 7.66 10.98 7.27
C LEU A 123 6.66 10.71 8.41
N ILE A 124 6.16 9.48 8.54
CA ILE A 124 5.26 9.09 9.63
C ILE A 124 5.94 9.30 10.99
N GLU A 125 7.15 8.77 11.16
CA GLU A 125 7.89 8.90 12.42
C GLU A 125 8.27 10.37 12.75
N GLN A 126 8.45 11.21 11.72
CA GLN A 126 8.67 12.64 11.94
C GLN A 126 7.42 13.32 12.51
N GLU A 127 6.22 12.99 11.99
CA GLU A 127 4.97 13.53 12.51
C GLU A 127 4.68 13.03 13.95
N ILE A 128 5.01 11.77 14.23
CA ILE A 128 4.92 11.23 15.60
C ILE A 128 5.85 12.00 16.55
N LYS A 129 7.09 12.30 16.13
CA LYS A 129 8.02 13.13 16.92
C LYS A 129 7.51 14.55 17.14
N ASN A 130 6.75 15.08 16.18
CA ASN A 130 6.09 16.38 16.29
C ASN A 130 4.85 16.34 17.22
N GLY A 131 4.54 15.20 17.82
CA GLY A 131 3.45 15.04 18.79
C GLY A 131 2.13 14.55 18.21
N ILE A 132 2.08 14.14 16.93
CA ILE A 132 0.86 13.58 16.32
C ILE A 132 0.78 12.09 16.65
N PRO A 133 -0.30 11.61 17.31
CA PRO A 133 -0.53 10.19 17.53
C PRO A 133 -0.60 9.42 16.20
N VAL A 134 -0.04 8.22 16.14
CA VAL A 134 0.01 7.41 14.91
C VAL A 134 -1.39 7.11 14.36
N GLU A 135 -2.38 6.99 15.24
CA GLU A 135 -3.79 6.78 14.91
C GLU A 135 -4.47 8.03 14.31
N ARG A 136 -3.75 9.15 14.25
CA ARG A 136 -4.19 10.40 13.61
C ARG A 136 -3.41 10.72 12.34
N ILE A 137 -2.70 9.73 11.81
CA ILE A 137 -1.96 9.84 10.56
C ILE A 137 -2.63 8.98 9.50
N VAL A 138 -3.03 9.58 8.38
CA VAL A 138 -3.54 8.90 7.20
C VAL A 138 -2.46 8.89 6.13
N VAL A 139 -2.29 7.76 5.44
CA VAL A 139 -1.40 7.64 4.29
C VAL A 139 -2.17 7.17 3.08
N GLY A 140 -1.64 7.43 1.89
CA GLY A 140 -2.30 6.97 0.68
C GLY A 140 -1.66 7.51 -0.59
N GLY A 141 -2.40 7.42 -1.68
CA GLY A 141 -1.93 7.95 -2.96
C GLY A 141 -2.80 7.61 -4.15
N LEU A 142 -2.36 8.09 -5.31
CA LEU A 142 -2.99 7.87 -6.62
C LEU A 142 -2.08 6.99 -7.49
N SER A 143 -2.66 6.00 -8.18
CA SER A 143 -1.95 5.21 -9.20
C SER A 143 -0.69 4.54 -8.61
N GLN A 144 0.50 4.81 -9.14
CA GLN A 144 1.75 4.30 -8.57
C GLN A 144 2.00 4.78 -7.13
N GLY A 145 1.51 5.96 -6.76
CA GLY A 145 1.55 6.44 -5.37
C GLY A 145 0.66 5.60 -4.45
N CYS A 146 -0.51 5.15 -4.92
CA CYS A 146 -1.34 4.17 -4.21
C CYS A 146 -0.58 2.85 -4.03
N ALA A 147 -0.02 2.28 -5.08
CA ALA A 147 0.72 1.02 -5.01
C ALA A 147 1.90 1.08 -4.04
N ALA A 148 2.69 2.16 -4.11
CA ALA A 148 3.87 2.35 -3.26
C ALA A 148 3.49 2.57 -1.79
N SER A 149 2.48 3.41 -1.53
CA SER A 149 2.03 3.68 -0.15
C SER A 149 1.32 2.49 0.48
N LEU A 150 0.59 1.69 -0.30
CA LEU A 150 -0.05 0.47 0.17
C LEU A 150 0.99 -0.57 0.60
N TYR A 151 2.00 -0.80 -0.24
CA TYR A 151 3.12 -1.67 0.09
C TYR A 151 3.85 -1.20 1.36
N ALA A 152 4.20 0.09 1.42
CA ALA A 152 4.88 0.69 2.56
C ALA A 152 4.03 0.59 3.85
N MET A 153 2.73 0.83 3.76
CA MET A 153 1.82 0.69 4.90
C MET A 153 1.81 -0.75 5.43
N LEU A 154 1.66 -1.77 4.57
CA LEU A 154 1.68 -3.18 4.98
C LEU A 154 3.00 -3.58 5.65
N CYS A 155 4.11 -2.92 5.32
CA CYS A 155 5.41 -3.12 5.97
C CYS A 155 5.55 -2.33 7.29
N TYR A 156 4.60 -1.47 7.64
CA TYR A 156 4.62 -0.72 8.90
C TYR A 156 4.15 -1.58 10.07
N ASN A 157 4.56 -1.24 11.30
CA ASN A 157 4.33 -2.11 12.47
C ASN A 157 3.22 -1.63 13.41
N LYS A 158 2.58 -0.49 13.08
CA LYS A 158 1.55 0.13 13.93
C LYS A 158 0.29 0.37 13.11
N ARG A 159 -0.87 0.34 13.76
CA ARG A 159 -2.13 0.80 13.17
C ARG A 159 -2.01 2.30 12.88
N LEU A 160 -2.43 2.71 11.68
CA LEU A 160 -2.58 4.12 11.29
C LEU A 160 -4.03 4.59 11.47
N GLY A 161 -4.24 5.90 11.37
CA GLY A 161 -5.57 6.50 11.38
C GLY A 161 -6.42 6.08 10.17
N GLY A 162 -5.80 5.90 9.00
CA GLY A 162 -6.47 5.44 7.80
C GLY A 162 -5.53 5.28 6.61
N TYR A 163 -6.04 4.64 5.56
CA TYR A 163 -5.40 4.53 4.26
C TYR A 163 -6.36 4.96 3.15
N VAL A 164 -5.88 5.74 2.16
CA VAL A 164 -6.67 6.18 1.01
C VAL A 164 -5.94 5.82 -0.29
N GLY A 165 -6.49 4.86 -1.05
CA GLY A 165 -5.94 4.43 -2.32
C GLY A 165 -6.88 4.76 -3.49
N MET A 166 -6.35 5.36 -4.56
CA MET A 166 -7.10 5.72 -5.76
C MET A 166 -6.44 5.12 -7.00
N CYS A 167 -7.21 4.40 -7.82
CA CYS A 167 -6.78 3.83 -9.11
C CYS A 167 -5.41 3.12 -9.07
N GLY A 168 -5.17 2.34 -8.01
CA GLY A 168 -3.89 1.67 -7.80
C GLY A 168 -3.98 0.15 -7.85
N TRP A 169 -2.93 -0.49 -7.41
CA TRP A 169 -2.78 -1.94 -7.31
C TRP A 169 -1.93 -2.31 -6.10
N LEU A 170 -1.88 -3.59 -5.75
CA LEU A 170 -0.96 -4.11 -4.73
C LEU A 170 0.25 -4.78 -5.42
N PRO A 171 1.46 -4.23 -5.28
CA PRO A 171 2.67 -4.91 -5.76
C PRO A 171 2.83 -6.29 -5.11
N PHE A 172 3.21 -7.28 -5.90
CA PHE A 172 3.39 -8.67 -5.46
C PHE A 172 2.12 -9.35 -4.93
N ALA A 173 0.93 -8.87 -5.32
CA ALA A 173 -0.37 -9.42 -4.89
C ALA A 173 -0.44 -10.94 -5.10
N LYS A 174 0.07 -11.48 -6.22
CA LYS A 174 0.03 -12.91 -6.53
C LYS A 174 0.71 -13.77 -5.46
N TYR A 175 1.87 -13.35 -4.95
CA TYR A 175 2.55 -14.10 -3.88
C TYR A 175 1.77 -14.10 -2.57
N MET A 176 1.05 -13.01 -2.30
CA MET A 176 0.20 -12.92 -1.12
C MET A 176 -1.06 -13.79 -1.28
N GLU A 177 -1.65 -13.84 -2.46
CA GLU A 177 -2.73 -14.79 -2.80
C GLU A 177 -2.26 -16.22 -2.56
N ASP A 178 -1.11 -16.61 -3.12
CA ASP A 178 -0.55 -17.96 -2.96
C ASP A 178 -0.32 -18.32 -1.48
N CYS A 179 0.14 -17.39 -0.65
CA CYS A 179 0.27 -17.60 0.80
C CYS A 179 -1.08 -17.84 1.48
N LEU A 180 -2.13 -17.12 1.07
CA LEU A 180 -3.46 -17.23 1.66
C LEU A 180 -4.17 -18.53 1.18
N GLU A 181 -4.04 -18.91 -0.09
CA GLU A 181 -4.64 -20.12 -0.67
C GLU A 181 -3.99 -21.41 -0.14
N ALA A 182 -2.67 -21.40 0.08
CA ALA A 182 -1.94 -22.57 0.59
C ALA A 182 -2.41 -23.03 1.98
N SER A 183 -3.12 -22.17 2.72
CA SER A 183 -3.68 -22.52 4.03
C SER A 183 -5.08 -23.13 3.94
N GLN A 184 -5.87 -22.76 2.94
CA GLN A 184 -7.23 -23.28 2.77
C GLN A 184 -7.22 -24.75 2.32
N ASN A 185 -6.22 -25.12 1.50
CA ASN A 185 -6.08 -26.51 1.01
C ASN A 185 -5.54 -27.51 2.06
N LYS A 186 -5.12 -27.06 3.25
CA LYS A 186 -4.66 -27.96 4.33
C LYS A 186 -5.80 -28.43 5.24
N ASP A 187 -6.87 -27.66 5.34
CA ASP A 187 -8.05 -28.03 6.15
C ASP A 187 -8.93 -29.09 5.49
N ASP A 188 -8.85 -29.25 4.14
CA ASP A 188 -9.68 -30.22 3.39
C ASP A 188 -9.05 -31.63 3.29
N THR A 189 -7.84 -31.88 3.84
CA THR A 189 -7.15 -33.17 3.69
C THR A 189 -7.04 -34.01 4.96
N GLU A 190 -7.66 -33.62 6.08
CA GLU A 190 -7.57 -34.39 7.33
C GLU A 190 -8.74 -35.37 7.60
N ASP A 191 -9.67 -35.59 6.66
CA ASP A 191 -10.87 -36.42 6.90
C ASP A 191 -11.01 -37.70 6.06
N ASP A 192 -9.98 -38.18 5.35
CA ASP A 192 -10.09 -39.42 4.57
C ASP A 192 -8.90 -40.37 4.76
N ASP A 193 -8.73 -40.94 5.98
CA ASP A 193 -8.03 -42.22 6.12
C ASP A 193 -8.45 -42.95 7.42
N ILE A 194 -9.66 -43.49 7.41
CA ILE A 194 -10.04 -44.60 8.28
C ILE A 194 -10.71 -45.64 7.40
N PHE A 195 -9.99 -46.68 6.97
CA PHE A 195 -10.40 -48.09 6.99
C PHE A 195 -9.55 -48.91 6.04
N GLY A 196 -8.95 -49.99 6.56
CA GLY A 196 -8.47 -51.07 5.74
C GLY A 196 -7.33 -51.88 6.40
N GLY A 197 -7.69 -52.68 7.40
CA GLY A 197 -6.81 -53.65 7.93
C GLY A 197 -6.72 -54.90 7.05
N SER A 198 -5.60 -55.58 7.07
CA SER A 198 -5.56 -57.08 7.16
C SER A 198 -4.18 -57.55 7.53
N ASP A 199 -4.19 -58.53 8.41
CA ASP A 199 -3.09 -59.26 8.99
C ASP A 199 -2.11 -59.87 7.94
N ASP A 200 -0.84 -59.87 8.29
CA ASP A 200 -0.04 -61.13 8.27
C ASP A 200 1.29 -60.93 9.01
N GLU A 201 1.60 -61.87 9.88
CA GLU A 201 2.78 -61.96 10.71
C GLU A 201 4.03 -62.26 9.87
N GLU A 202 5.18 -61.62 10.14
CA GLU A 202 6.44 -62.37 10.28
C GLU A 202 7.48 -61.58 11.08
N SER A 203 8.00 -62.24 12.10
CA SER A 203 8.99 -61.86 13.09
C SER A 203 10.38 -61.72 12.46
N THR A 204 11.04 -60.59 12.64
CA THR A 204 12.52 -60.55 12.80
C THR A 204 12.96 -59.43 13.72
N THR A 205 13.59 -59.81 14.79
CA THR A 205 14.30 -59.00 15.77
C THR A 205 15.49 -58.30 15.11
N PHE A 206 15.54 -56.96 15.19
CA PHE A 206 16.77 -56.17 15.10
C PHE A 206 16.80 -55.04 16.13
N GLU A 207 17.99 -54.76 16.61
CA GLU A 207 18.36 -54.01 17.78
C GLU A 207 17.93 -52.52 17.73
N LYS A 208 17.54 -52.00 18.90
CA LYS A 208 17.22 -50.61 19.17
C LYS A 208 18.49 -49.75 19.08
N GLU A 209 18.60 -48.95 18.03
CA GLU A 209 19.36 -47.71 18.09
C GLU A 209 18.40 -46.61 18.55
N GLU A 210 18.78 -45.89 19.58
CA GLU A 210 18.05 -44.76 20.12
C GLU A 210 18.14 -43.60 19.11
N GLU A 211 17.16 -43.48 18.20
CA GLU A 211 16.96 -42.27 17.43
C GLU A 211 16.38 -41.21 18.37
N LEU A 212 17.15 -40.13 18.53
CA LEU A 212 16.73 -38.89 19.17
C LEU A 212 15.46 -38.39 18.46
N ASP A 213 14.38 -38.39 19.21
CA ASP A 213 13.06 -37.83 18.83
C ASP A 213 13.17 -36.31 18.58
N ASP A 214 13.52 -35.92 17.36
CA ASP A 214 13.42 -34.55 16.88
C ASP A 214 12.00 -34.31 16.30
N THR A 215 10.98 -34.53 17.13
CA THR A 215 9.65 -34.07 16.87
C THR A 215 9.60 -32.53 17.06
N GLN A 216 10.27 -31.80 16.16
CA GLN A 216 9.91 -30.43 15.90
C GLN A 216 8.49 -30.45 15.31
N ALA A 217 7.50 -30.31 16.18
CA ALA A 217 6.15 -29.99 15.78
C ALA A 217 6.24 -28.79 14.83
N THR A 218 5.99 -29.00 13.55
CA THR A 218 5.91 -27.95 12.54
C THR A 218 4.70 -27.09 12.92
N VAL A 219 4.96 -26.03 13.72
CA VAL A 219 3.96 -25.02 14.04
C VAL A 219 3.45 -24.50 12.69
N ALA A 220 2.19 -24.77 12.39
CA ALA A 220 1.56 -24.33 11.15
C ALA A 220 1.77 -22.82 11.03
N LYS A 221 2.46 -22.40 9.97
CA LYS A 221 2.78 -20.98 9.76
C LYS A 221 1.49 -20.25 9.45
N ASN A 222 1.19 -19.20 10.19
CA ASN A 222 0.03 -18.35 9.92
C ASN A 222 0.19 -17.68 8.54
N PRO A 223 -0.72 -17.91 7.57
CA PRO A 223 -0.60 -17.44 6.19
C PRO A 223 -0.51 -15.92 6.09
N ILE A 224 -1.22 -15.19 6.96
CA ILE A 224 -1.17 -13.73 7.01
C ILE A 224 0.24 -13.27 7.43
N THR A 225 0.83 -13.92 8.43
CA THR A 225 2.19 -13.61 8.89
C THR A 225 3.22 -13.90 7.80
N GLU A 226 3.04 -14.99 7.04
CA GLU A 226 3.95 -15.30 5.92
C GLU A 226 3.79 -14.31 4.77
N ALA A 227 2.57 -13.92 4.41
CA ALA A 227 2.32 -12.93 3.37
C ALA A 227 2.95 -11.56 3.70
N ILE A 228 2.75 -11.06 4.92
CA ILE A 228 3.38 -9.80 5.38
C ILE A 228 4.89 -9.96 5.54
N GLY A 229 5.34 -11.13 6.01
CA GLY A 229 6.76 -11.48 6.10
C GLY A 229 7.45 -11.43 4.74
N PHE A 230 6.83 -12.01 3.72
CA PHE A 230 7.32 -11.96 2.33
C PHE A 230 7.54 -10.51 1.84
N LEU A 231 6.56 -9.60 2.06
CA LEU A 231 6.73 -8.21 1.64
C LEU A 231 7.95 -7.55 2.29
N LYS A 232 8.16 -7.79 3.59
CA LYS A 232 9.31 -7.25 4.33
C LYS A 232 10.64 -7.82 3.87
N ASP A 233 10.70 -9.14 3.69
CA ASP A 233 11.92 -9.81 3.23
C ASP A 233 12.31 -9.35 1.82
N ASN A 234 11.31 -9.19 0.93
CA ASN A 234 11.52 -8.77 -0.44
C ASN A 234 12.23 -7.42 -0.56
N ILE A 235 12.03 -6.52 0.40
CA ILE A 235 12.71 -5.22 0.48
C ILE A 235 13.74 -5.13 1.60
N SER A 236 14.17 -6.25 2.16
CA SER A 236 15.15 -6.34 3.25
C SER A 236 14.77 -5.52 4.50
N PHE A 237 13.49 -5.45 4.81
CA PHE A 237 12.98 -4.84 6.04
C PHE A 237 12.91 -5.90 7.16
N PRO A 238 13.17 -5.51 8.41
CA PRO A 238 13.12 -6.46 9.51
C PRO A 238 11.68 -6.98 9.70
N ARG A 239 11.55 -8.29 9.83
CA ARG A 239 10.29 -8.90 10.28
C ARG A 239 9.96 -8.42 11.69
N SER A 240 8.69 -8.15 11.95
CA SER A 240 8.24 -7.87 13.31
C SER A 240 8.45 -9.09 14.20
N PRO A 241 8.78 -8.93 15.50
CA PRO A 241 8.76 -10.05 16.42
C PRO A 241 7.41 -10.76 16.33
N LYS A 242 7.41 -12.10 16.51
CA LYS A 242 6.20 -12.94 16.44
C LYS A 242 5.16 -12.37 17.42
N LYS A 243 4.21 -11.60 16.89
CA LYS A 243 3.00 -11.17 17.58
C LYS A 243 1.83 -11.96 17.02
N GLU A 244 0.90 -12.32 17.87
CA GLU A 244 -0.36 -12.95 17.45
C GLU A 244 -1.19 -12.04 16.54
N LYS A 245 -1.00 -10.72 16.64
CA LYS A 245 -1.75 -9.71 15.90
C LYS A 245 -0.80 -8.75 15.16
N ILE A 246 -1.11 -8.49 13.90
CA ILE A 246 -0.38 -7.54 13.06
C ILE A 246 -1.16 -6.21 13.06
N ASP A 247 -0.76 -5.29 13.93
CA ASP A 247 -1.52 -4.06 14.25
C ASP A 247 -1.87 -3.22 13.00
N VAL A 248 -1.01 -3.19 11.97
CA VAL A 248 -1.26 -2.38 10.76
C VAL A 248 -2.48 -2.84 9.97
N LEU A 249 -2.88 -4.12 10.06
CA LEU A 249 -4.06 -4.65 9.37
C LEU A 249 -5.38 -4.12 9.95
N GLU A 250 -5.35 -3.55 11.16
CA GLU A 250 -6.48 -2.86 11.77
C GLU A 250 -6.71 -1.44 11.23
N THR A 251 -5.80 -0.94 10.38
CA THR A 251 -5.93 0.38 9.74
C THR A 251 -7.17 0.38 8.84
N PRO A 252 -8.15 1.31 9.04
CA PRO A 252 -9.26 1.46 8.11
C PRO A 252 -8.74 1.85 6.72
N MET A 253 -9.31 1.28 5.66
CA MET A 253 -8.86 1.54 4.29
C MET A 253 -10.01 1.98 3.39
N PHE A 254 -9.79 3.02 2.61
CA PHE A 254 -10.62 3.39 1.46
C PHE A 254 -9.86 3.06 0.18
N LEU A 255 -10.52 2.35 -0.73
CA LEU A 255 -10.01 2.09 -2.08
C LEU A 255 -11.06 2.49 -3.11
N GLY A 256 -10.69 3.40 -4.02
CA GLY A 256 -11.50 3.84 -5.14
C GLY A 256 -10.87 3.46 -6.48
N HIS A 257 -11.68 3.02 -7.47
CA HIS A 257 -11.17 2.65 -8.78
C HIS A 257 -12.19 2.91 -9.88
N GLY A 258 -11.73 3.47 -11.01
CA GLY A 258 -12.54 3.63 -12.21
C GLY A 258 -12.69 2.32 -12.98
N VAL A 259 -13.94 1.95 -13.32
CA VAL A 259 -14.21 0.71 -14.09
C VAL A 259 -13.63 0.80 -15.51
N LEU A 260 -13.54 2.02 -16.06
CA LEU A 260 -12.97 2.30 -17.38
C LEU A 260 -11.47 2.62 -17.37
N ASP A 261 -10.76 2.27 -16.31
CA ASP A 261 -9.33 2.55 -16.20
C ASP A 261 -8.51 1.67 -17.16
N GLU A 262 -7.95 2.31 -18.20
CA GLU A 262 -7.12 1.67 -19.23
C GLU A 262 -5.62 1.60 -18.86
N LYS A 263 -5.17 2.35 -17.84
CA LYS A 263 -3.76 2.40 -17.43
C LYS A 263 -3.44 1.40 -16.33
N VAL A 264 -4.29 1.35 -15.32
CA VAL A 264 -4.30 0.36 -14.24
C VAL A 264 -5.62 -0.35 -14.32
N LEU A 265 -5.65 -1.51 -14.97
CA LEU A 265 -6.90 -2.22 -15.21
C LEU A 265 -7.68 -2.45 -13.92
N PHE A 266 -8.99 -2.25 -13.97
CA PHE A 266 -9.91 -2.37 -12.84
C PHE A 266 -9.71 -3.66 -12.02
N ARG A 267 -9.48 -4.81 -12.71
CA ARG A 267 -9.17 -6.09 -12.08
C ARG A 267 -7.98 -6.06 -11.10
N LEU A 268 -7.01 -5.16 -11.30
CA LEU A 268 -5.85 -5.02 -10.40
C LEU A 268 -6.23 -4.32 -9.09
N GLY A 269 -7.19 -3.39 -9.14
CA GLY A 269 -7.79 -2.81 -7.95
C GLY A 269 -8.65 -3.81 -7.18
N GLU A 270 -9.41 -4.64 -7.90
CA GLU A 270 -10.18 -5.75 -7.31
C GLU A 270 -9.26 -6.78 -6.65
N GLN A 271 -8.19 -7.20 -7.33
CA GLN A 271 -7.18 -8.09 -6.78
C GLN A 271 -6.59 -7.53 -5.48
N ALA A 272 -6.18 -6.25 -5.48
CA ALA A 272 -5.68 -5.61 -4.27
C ALA A 272 -6.71 -5.64 -3.12
N ARG A 273 -7.99 -5.31 -3.42
CA ARG A 273 -9.10 -5.39 -2.48
C ARG A 273 -9.24 -6.78 -1.86
N ASP A 274 -9.21 -7.81 -2.71
CA ASP A 274 -9.52 -9.18 -2.28
C ASP A 274 -8.36 -9.77 -1.46
N VAL A 275 -7.11 -9.51 -1.85
CA VAL A 275 -5.92 -9.85 -1.03
C VAL A 275 -5.99 -9.18 0.34
N LEU A 276 -6.27 -7.88 0.38
CA LEU A 276 -6.36 -7.14 1.64
C LEU A 276 -7.49 -7.65 2.54
N LYS A 277 -8.64 -8.04 1.96
CA LYS A 277 -9.72 -8.72 2.72
C LYS A 277 -9.27 -10.08 3.24
N GLY A 278 -8.55 -10.86 2.44
CA GLY A 278 -7.95 -12.12 2.87
C GLY A 278 -6.96 -11.97 4.02
N LEU A 279 -6.26 -10.83 4.10
CA LEU A 279 -5.41 -10.47 5.24
C LEU A 279 -6.20 -9.99 6.48
N GLY A 280 -7.53 -9.86 6.39
CA GLY A 280 -8.37 -9.38 7.48
C GLY A 280 -8.52 -7.86 7.57
N CYS A 281 -8.11 -7.10 6.56
CA CYS A 281 -8.25 -5.65 6.55
C CYS A 281 -9.71 -5.19 6.39
N ARG A 282 -10.05 -4.07 7.04
CA ARG A 282 -11.36 -3.41 6.88
C ARG A 282 -11.31 -2.43 5.71
N ILE A 283 -12.05 -2.75 4.62
CA ILE A 283 -11.98 -1.99 3.36
C ILE A 283 -13.33 -1.39 3.00
N THR A 284 -13.36 -0.09 2.79
CA THR A 284 -14.40 0.63 2.07
C THR A 284 -14.00 0.66 0.59
N TRP A 285 -14.67 -0.12 -0.25
CA TRP A 285 -14.43 -0.19 -1.69
C TRP A 285 -15.47 0.60 -2.47
N LYS A 286 -15.00 1.44 -3.41
CA LYS A 286 -15.85 2.18 -4.33
C LYS A 286 -15.39 1.98 -5.77
N ALA A 287 -16.27 1.44 -6.61
CA ALA A 287 -16.11 1.37 -8.05
C ALA A 287 -16.89 2.52 -8.70
N TYR A 288 -16.30 3.13 -9.74
CA TYR A 288 -16.90 4.24 -10.46
C TYR A 288 -17.05 3.86 -11.94
N ASP A 289 -18.27 3.57 -12.38
CA ASP A 289 -18.55 2.97 -13.69
C ASP A 289 -18.13 3.83 -14.89
N ASP A 290 -18.17 5.15 -14.73
CA ASP A 290 -17.88 6.15 -15.77
C ASP A 290 -16.48 6.77 -15.66
N LEU A 291 -15.63 6.25 -14.75
CA LEU A 291 -14.32 6.80 -14.46
C LEU A 291 -13.20 6.00 -15.14
N GLY A 292 -12.29 6.71 -15.81
CA GLY A 292 -11.00 6.19 -16.28
C GLY A 292 -9.91 6.30 -15.22
N HIS A 293 -8.65 6.47 -15.66
CA HIS A 293 -7.49 6.55 -14.77
C HIS A 293 -7.35 7.92 -14.10
N TRP A 294 -8.23 8.23 -13.16
CA TRP A 294 -8.18 9.45 -12.34
C TRP A 294 -9.05 9.26 -11.10
N TYR A 295 -9.20 10.31 -10.29
CA TYR A 295 -10.18 10.36 -9.21
C TYR A 295 -11.44 11.11 -9.65
N LYS A 296 -12.59 10.72 -9.14
CA LYS A 296 -13.90 11.30 -9.52
C LYS A 296 -14.26 12.52 -8.68
N ILE A 297 -14.58 13.62 -9.35
CA ILE A 297 -15.04 14.86 -8.71
C ILE A 297 -16.54 15.06 -9.06
N PRO A 298 -17.41 15.34 -8.07
CA PRO A 298 -17.12 15.42 -6.63
C PRO A 298 -17.13 14.07 -5.90
N ASP A 299 -17.74 13.04 -6.46
CA ASP A 299 -18.22 11.84 -5.77
C ASP A 299 -17.12 11.12 -4.95
N GLU A 300 -15.96 10.83 -5.55
CA GLU A 300 -14.88 10.13 -4.84
C GLU A 300 -14.26 11.01 -3.76
N ILE A 301 -14.16 12.30 -4.02
CA ILE A 301 -13.63 13.26 -3.04
C ILE A 301 -14.55 13.33 -1.83
N ASP A 302 -15.87 13.36 -2.03
CA ASP A 302 -16.85 13.33 -0.95
C ASP A 302 -16.79 12.02 -0.16
N HIS A 303 -16.68 10.87 -0.85
CA HIS A 303 -16.51 9.57 -0.18
C HIS A 303 -15.22 9.50 0.63
N ILE A 304 -14.10 10.05 0.13
CA ILE A 304 -12.83 10.11 0.85
C ILE A 304 -12.94 11.03 2.06
N ARG A 305 -13.57 12.20 1.92
CA ARG A 305 -13.83 13.12 3.04
C ARG A 305 -14.62 12.43 4.15
N ASP A 306 -15.72 11.78 3.79
CA ASP A 306 -16.59 11.10 4.75
C ASP A 306 -15.85 9.95 5.43
N PHE A 307 -15.10 9.14 4.66
CA PHE A 307 -14.25 8.07 5.20
C PHE A 307 -13.21 8.59 6.19
N ILE A 308 -12.52 9.70 5.88
CA ILE A 308 -11.51 10.29 6.76
C ILE A 308 -12.19 10.86 8.02
N SER A 309 -13.33 11.54 7.88
CA SER A 309 -14.11 12.07 9.01
C SER A 309 -14.49 10.95 9.98
N ASP A 310 -15.03 9.85 9.45
CA ASP A 310 -15.45 8.69 10.25
C ASP A 310 -14.26 7.97 10.90
N SER A 311 -13.16 7.80 10.15
CA SER A 311 -11.98 7.06 10.62
C SER A 311 -11.19 7.80 11.70
N LEU A 312 -11.18 9.14 11.65
CA LEU A 312 -10.43 10.01 12.55
C LEU A 312 -11.33 10.75 13.55
N GLU A 313 -12.64 10.51 13.53
CA GLU A 313 -13.62 11.23 14.37
C GLU A 313 -13.50 12.76 14.21
N LEU A 314 -13.28 13.21 12.94
CA LEU A 314 -13.16 14.63 12.60
C LEU A 314 -14.52 15.25 12.30
N GLU A 315 -14.82 16.41 12.91
CA GLU A 315 -15.96 17.20 12.47
C GLU A 315 -15.65 17.82 11.09
N ALA A 316 -16.45 17.44 10.10
CA ALA A 316 -16.41 18.09 8.79
C ALA A 316 -16.90 19.52 8.94
N THR A 317 -16.09 20.51 8.63
CA THR A 317 -16.56 21.89 8.52
C THR A 317 -17.45 22.01 7.30
N SER A 318 -18.69 22.41 7.53
CA SER A 318 -19.72 22.71 6.53
C SER A 318 -19.30 23.86 5.59
#